data_cc727ec2f29e3704815f5fb8ec448bb9
#
_entry.id   cc727ec2f29e3704815f5fb8ec448bb9
#
_cell.length_a   1.000
_cell.length_b   1.000
_cell.length_c   1.000
_cell.angle_alpha   90.00
_cell.angle_beta   90.00
_cell.angle_gamma   90.00
#
_symmetry.space_group_name_H-M   'P 1'
#
loop_
_entity.id
_entity.type
_entity.pdbx_description
1 polymer ?
#
loop_
_entity_poly.entity_id
_entity_poly.type
_entity_poly.pdbx_seq_one_letter_code
_entity_poly.pdbx_strand_id
1 'polypeptide(L)'
;MHVSLPPQVTLVDVGARDGLQNEKQNVETAHKVELVHRLTAAGLREIEVTSFVSPKWVPQMSDNAAVMAGVQRQRGVRYSVLVPNMKGLEAALPTRPD
;
A
#
# COMPACT_ATOMS: atom_id res chain seq x y z
N MET A 1 -14.76 -35.55 1.97
CA MET A 1 -13.52 -34.88 1.55
C MET A 1 -12.93 -34.12 2.71
N HIS A 2 -11.71 -34.39 3.07
CA HIS A 2 -11.02 -33.64 4.11
C HIS A 2 -10.28 -32.46 3.49
N VAL A 3 -10.62 -31.23 3.93
CA VAL A 3 -9.88 -30.05 3.56
C VAL A 3 -9.04 -29.63 4.76
N SER A 4 -7.72 -29.67 4.60
CA SER A 4 -6.79 -29.20 5.62
C SER A 4 -6.59 -27.70 5.46
N LEU A 5 -6.98 -26.93 6.47
CA LEU A 5 -6.75 -25.50 6.51
C LEU A 5 -5.49 -25.18 7.32
N PRO A 6 -4.71 -24.20 6.92
CA PRO A 6 -3.56 -23.77 7.72
C PRO A 6 -4.03 -23.24 9.08
N PRO A 7 -3.24 -23.44 10.15
CA PRO A 7 -3.59 -22.92 11.47
C PRO A 7 -3.51 -21.40 11.55
N GLN A 8 -2.83 -20.77 10.60
CA GLN A 8 -2.61 -19.34 10.55
C GLN A 8 -2.67 -18.84 9.13
N VAL A 9 -3.21 -17.64 8.93
CA VAL A 9 -3.16 -16.91 7.65
C VAL A 9 -2.71 -15.48 7.92
N THR A 10 -2.03 -14.88 6.94
CA THR A 10 -1.67 -13.47 6.99
C THR A 10 -2.67 -12.67 6.16
N LEU A 11 -3.23 -11.63 6.77
CA LEU A 11 -4.12 -10.71 6.07
C LEU A 11 -3.31 -9.53 5.54
N VAL A 12 -3.42 -9.27 4.25
CA VAL A 12 -2.83 -8.09 3.62
C VAL A 12 -3.95 -7.11 3.30
N ASP A 13 -3.90 -5.93 3.91
CA ASP A 13 -4.88 -4.89 3.60
C ASP A 13 -4.46 -4.11 2.36
N VAL A 14 -5.36 -4.02 1.41
CA VAL A 14 -5.14 -3.32 0.13
C VAL A 14 -6.06 -2.11 -0.04
N GLY A 15 -6.72 -1.66 1.03
CA GLY A 15 -7.63 -0.51 0.99
C GLY A 15 -6.93 0.77 0.55
N ALA A 16 -5.73 1.01 1.05
CA ALA A 16 -4.94 2.19 0.71
C ALA A 16 -4.44 2.16 -0.74
N ARG A 17 -4.22 0.99 -1.31
CA ARG A 17 -3.78 0.84 -2.70
C ARG A 17 -4.97 0.54 -3.61
N ASP A 18 -5.53 -0.66 -3.54
CA ASP A 18 -6.58 -1.11 -4.47
C ASP A 18 -7.89 -0.33 -4.27
N GLY A 19 -8.30 -0.14 -3.03
CA GLY A 19 -9.51 0.61 -2.72
C GLY A 19 -9.46 2.04 -3.25
N LEU A 20 -8.38 2.76 -2.99
CA LEU A 20 -8.23 4.15 -3.45
C LEU A 20 -7.94 4.25 -4.95
N GLN A 21 -7.27 3.25 -5.52
CA GLN A 21 -6.98 3.23 -6.95
C GLN A 21 -8.28 3.17 -7.78
N ASN A 22 -9.32 2.57 -7.26
CA ASN A 22 -10.61 2.43 -7.93
C ASN A 22 -11.55 3.61 -7.66
N GLU A 23 -11.15 4.59 -6.85
CA GLU A 23 -11.95 5.78 -6.61
C GLU A 23 -11.86 6.73 -7.80
N LYS A 24 -13.00 7.36 -8.14
CA LYS A 24 -13.06 8.31 -9.24
C LYS A 24 -12.42 9.65 -8.90
N GLN A 25 -12.42 10.01 -7.62
CA GLN A 25 -11.83 11.26 -7.15
C GLN A 25 -10.45 10.99 -6.56
N ASN A 26 -9.53 11.92 -6.79
CA ASN A 26 -8.21 11.86 -6.16
C ASN A 26 -8.34 12.18 -4.68
N VAL A 27 -7.75 11.33 -3.85
CA VAL A 27 -7.66 11.52 -2.41
C VAL A 27 -6.32 12.20 -2.09
N GLU A 28 -6.35 13.19 -1.20
CA GLU A 28 -5.13 13.89 -0.81
C GLU A 28 -4.12 12.98 -0.13
N THR A 29 -2.83 13.25 -0.33
CA THR A 29 -1.73 12.48 0.24
C THR A 29 -1.86 12.33 1.75
N ALA A 30 -2.18 13.40 2.45
CA ALA A 30 -2.33 13.38 3.91
C ALA A 30 -3.42 12.40 4.37
N HIS A 31 -4.52 12.30 3.64
CA HIS A 31 -5.60 11.37 3.96
C HIS A 31 -5.19 9.92 3.70
N LYS A 32 -4.40 9.68 2.65
CA LYS A 32 -3.85 8.34 2.36
C LYS A 32 -2.90 7.89 3.47
N VAL A 33 -2.01 8.77 3.90
CA VAL A 33 -1.09 8.50 5.02
C VAL A 33 -1.86 8.21 6.30
N GLU A 34 -2.90 9.00 6.59
CA GLU A 34 -3.73 8.77 7.77
C GLU A 34 -4.45 7.43 7.71
N LEU A 35 -4.96 7.04 6.54
CA LEU A 35 -5.58 5.73 6.36
C LEU A 35 -4.60 4.61 6.75
N VAL A 36 -3.37 4.67 6.26
CA VAL A 36 -2.33 3.70 6.61
C VAL A 36 -2.07 3.69 8.11
N HIS A 37 -1.99 4.84 8.75
CA HIS A 37 -1.79 4.94 10.19
C HIS A 37 -2.95 4.34 10.98
N ARG A 38 -4.18 4.55 10.53
CA ARG A 38 -5.37 3.96 11.17
C ARG A 38 -5.42 2.44 10.99
N LEU A 39 -5.04 1.94 9.82
CA LEU A 39 -4.93 0.50 9.58
C LEU A 39 -3.88 -0.13 10.48
N THR A 40 -2.74 0.53 10.64
CA THR A 40 -1.70 0.09 11.58
C THR A 40 -2.22 0.06 13.02
N ALA A 41 -2.91 1.10 13.44
CA ALA A 41 -3.48 1.20 14.79
C ALA A 41 -4.58 0.14 15.03
N ALA A 42 -5.27 -0.28 13.98
CA ALA A 42 -6.29 -1.33 14.04
C ALA A 42 -5.68 -2.74 14.18
N GLY A 43 -4.35 -2.86 14.12
CA GLY A 43 -3.67 -4.13 14.34
C GLY A 43 -3.27 -4.88 13.08
N LEU A 44 -3.42 -4.29 11.90
CA LEU A 44 -2.97 -4.93 10.67
C LEU A 44 -1.46 -4.91 10.60
N ARG A 45 -0.86 -6.02 10.15
CA ARG A 45 0.58 -6.20 10.11
C ARG A 45 1.15 -6.25 8.71
N GLU A 46 0.32 -6.34 7.70
CA GLU A 46 0.69 -6.30 6.29
C GLU A 46 -0.23 -5.30 5.61
N ILE A 47 0.33 -4.19 5.12
CA ILE A 47 -0.42 -3.12 4.48
C ILE A 47 0.23 -2.81 3.14
N GLU A 48 -0.54 -2.92 2.07
CA GLU A 48 -0.11 -2.46 0.75
C GLU A 48 -0.45 -0.98 0.63
N VAL A 49 0.58 -0.14 0.69
CA VAL A 49 0.43 1.31 0.92
C VAL A 49 0.02 2.04 -0.35
N THR A 50 0.66 1.72 -1.46
CA THR A 50 0.45 2.44 -2.72
C THR A 50 0.93 1.59 -3.90
N SER A 51 0.91 2.17 -5.08
CA SER A 51 1.32 1.51 -6.31
C SER A 51 2.23 2.43 -7.12
N PHE A 52 3.28 1.86 -7.67
CA PHE A 52 4.20 2.56 -8.59
C PHE A 52 3.84 2.25 -10.04
N VAL A 53 2.60 2.55 -10.39
CA VAL A 53 2.09 2.48 -11.77
C VAL A 53 2.27 3.82 -12.47
N SER A 54 2.15 3.82 -13.80
CA SER A 54 2.22 5.06 -14.56
C SER A 54 1.13 6.04 -14.12
N PRO A 55 1.48 7.29 -13.73
CA PRO A 55 0.49 8.31 -13.36
C PRO A 55 -0.47 8.65 -14.50
N LYS A 56 -0.05 8.41 -15.73
CA LYS A 56 -0.88 8.60 -16.92
C LYS A 56 -2.09 7.69 -16.92
N TRP A 57 -1.92 6.45 -16.45
CA TRP A 57 -2.99 5.45 -16.42
C TRP A 57 -3.75 5.43 -15.11
N VAL A 58 -3.07 5.71 -14.00
CA VAL A 58 -3.67 5.70 -12.66
C VAL A 58 -3.23 6.97 -11.92
N PRO A 59 -3.84 8.12 -12.22
CA PRO A 59 -3.46 9.38 -11.56
C PRO A 59 -3.70 9.38 -10.05
N GLN A 60 -4.62 8.53 -9.55
CA GLN A 60 -4.88 8.39 -8.13
C GLN A 60 -3.65 7.92 -7.33
N MET A 61 -2.68 7.29 -7.97
CA MET A 61 -1.46 6.80 -7.34
C MET A 61 -0.23 7.64 -7.68
N SER A 62 -0.41 8.83 -8.29
CA SER A 62 0.71 9.67 -8.73
C SER A 62 1.56 10.21 -7.58
N ASP A 63 0.99 10.30 -6.38
CA ASP A 63 1.68 10.77 -5.17
C ASP A 63 2.35 9.65 -4.37
N ASN A 64 2.63 8.52 -5.00
CA ASN A 64 3.13 7.31 -4.35
C ASN A 64 4.38 7.55 -3.49
N ALA A 65 5.38 8.25 -3.99
CA ALA A 65 6.60 8.54 -3.22
C ALA A 65 6.31 9.41 -1.99
N ALA A 66 5.41 10.40 -2.14
CA ALA A 66 5.02 11.28 -1.05
C ALA A 66 4.25 10.51 0.05
N VAL A 67 3.38 9.59 -0.35
CA VAL A 67 2.67 8.73 0.60
C VAL A 67 3.67 7.87 1.37
N MET A 68 4.60 7.23 0.69
CA MET A 68 5.62 6.40 1.34
C MET A 68 6.49 7.20 2.30
N ALA A 69 6.85 8.42 1.93
CA ALA A 69 7.63 9.31 2.79
C ALA A 69 6.85 9.76 4.03
N GLY A 70 5.53 9.91 3.93
CA GLY A 70 4.69 10.37 5.03
C GLY A 70 4.31 9.30 6.03
N VAL A 71 4.40 8.03 5.66
CA VAL A 71 4.02 6.93 6.56
C VAL A 71 5.05 6.76 7.68
N GLN A 72 4.59 6.86 8.91
CA GLN A 72 5.39 6.53 10.09
C GLN A 72 5.31 5.02 10.32
N ARG A 73 6.37 4.33 9.92
CA ARG A 73 6.42 2.87 9.95
C ARG A 73 6.61 2.36 11.37
N GLN A 74 5.76 1.41 11.74
CA GLN A 74 5.87 0.78 13.05
C GLN A 74 6.58 -0.57 12.94
N ARG A 75 7.33 -0.89 13.99
CA ARG A 75 8.02 -2.16 14.11
C ARG A 75 7.00 -3.31 14.09
N GLY A 76 7.29 -4.35 13.33
CA GLY A 76 6.41 -5.51 13.23
C GLY A 76 5.30 -5.38 12.19
N VAL A 77 5.22 -4.24 11.50
CA VAL A 77 4.30 -4.02 10.39
C VAL A 77 5.09 -3.90 9.10
N ARG A 78 4.63 -4.58 8.06
CA ARG A 78 5.23 -4.54 6.73
C ARG A 78 4.42 -3.61 5.83
N TYR A 79 5.10 -2.68 5.22
CA TYR A 79 4.51 -1.67 4.33
C TYR A 79 5.01 -1.93 2.92
N SER A 80 4.18 -2.58 2.13
CA SER A 80 4.52 -3.00 0.76
C SER A 80 3.90 -2.07 -0.28
N VAL A 81 4.34 -2.23 -1.52
CA VAL A 81 3.82 -1.48 -2.67
C VAL A 81 3.62 -2.43 -3.85
N LEU A 82 2.68 -2.10 -4.72
CA LEU A 82 2.50 -2.80 -5.98
C LEU A 82 3.45 -2.19 -7.03
N VAL A 83 4.20 -3.05 -7.70
CA VAL A 83 5.14 -2.66 -8.75
C VAL A 83 4.85 -3.48 -10.00
N PRO A 84 4.21 -2.92 -11.04
CA PRO A 84 3.80 -3.70 -12.20
C PRO A 84 4.88 -3.92 -13.25
N ASN A 85 5.99 -3.16 -13.19
CA ASN A 85 7.05 -3.24 -14.20
C ASN A 85 8.38 -2.72 -13.65
N MET A 86 9.44 -2.83 -14.45
CA MET A 86 10.78 -2.41 -14.05
C MET A 86 10.89 -0.92 -13.75
N LYS A 87 10.21 -0.08 -14.53
CA LYS A 87 10.19 1.36 -14.29
C LYS A 87 9.57 1.70 -12.93
N GLY A 88 8.50 1.01 -12.58
CA GLY A 88 7.88 1.13 -11.26
C GLY A 88 8.81 0.66 -10.14
N LEU A 89 9.54 -0.42 -10.34
CA LEU A 89 10.52 -0.90 -9.39
C LEU A 89 11.62 0.14 -9.14
N GLU A 90 12.15 0.73 -10.19
CA GLU A 90 13.17 1.78 -10.07
C GLU A 90 12.67 2.97 -9.25
N ALA A 91 11.40 3.35 -9.43
CA ALA A 91 10.80 4.44 -8.67
C ALA A 91 10.52 4.06 -7.22
N ALA A 92 10.18 2.79 -6.96
CA ALA A 92 9.82 2.30 -5.62
C ALA A 92 11.04 2.09 -4.71
N LEU A 93 12.14 1.57 -5.25
CA LEU A 93 13.31 1.22 -4.44
C LEU A 93 13.82 2.34 -3.53
N PRO A 94 13.94 3.62 -3.98
CA PRO A 94 14.38 4.70 -3.11
C PRO A 94 13.46 4.95 -1.90
N THR A 95 12.19 4.54 -1.97
CA THR A 95 11.23 4.68 -0.88
C THR A 95 11.34 3.55 0.16
N ARG A 96 12.16 2.54 -0.11
CA ARG A 96 12.43 1.39 0.77
C ARG A 96 11.16 0.67 1.24
N PRO A 97 10.30 0.16 0.33
CA PRO A 97 9.17 -0.66 0.74
C PRO A 97 9.64 -2.02 1.29
N ASP A 98 8.79 -2.60 2.09
CA ASP A 98 9.04 -3.96 2.59
C ASP A 98 8.77 -5.04 1.54
#